data_5f65776221f3c8d778cd9d6d46db191b
#
_entry.id   5f65776221f3c8d778cd9d6d46db191b
#
_cell.length_a   1.000
_cell.length_b   1.000
_cell.length_c   1.000
_cell.angle_alpha   90.00
_cell.angle_beta   90.00
_cell.angle_gamma   90.00
#
_symmetry.space_group_name_H-M   'P 1'
#
loop_
_entity.id
_entity.type
_entity.pdbx_description
1 polymer ?
#
loop_
_entity_poly.entity_id
_entity_poly.type
_entity_poly.pdbx_seq_one_letter_code
_entity_poly.pdbx_strand_id
1 'polypeptide(L)'
;MIFDYAIIGAGASGSLLASSILSHDHFSGCSLLIIDRPGEAYKDRTWCFWSNKPHPLDHLVSHRWSHIYAGDAPHLTYQSIAPYTYQLIKGEDFHDHFRPLIKADKRVQWVEGEALTLTEDEQHVMIKTDKEAFSARRVFDSRFDYTQLTQSKRYPVLQQHFVGLFIKTKTPTFNPDQALFMDFSVPQKSNTRFMYVLPTSADQALVEYTLFSHERLARQDYLNEIESYLANKGITDYEVTQTEEGSIPMSCYPLWQKHSSRIIPIGLAAGWAKPSTGFTFDRTVVRVQRLVRALIKGHSLDSVQQKDRFWFYDLLLLDILDQHNHLGASIFTRLFQRRKPQLILKFLGEKTHFFQELSIMAANKPWPFLKAFFVRLLKGF
;
A
#
# COMPACT_ATOMS: atom_id res chain seq x y z
N MET A 1 21.93 -26.71 9.56
CA MET A 1 21.19 -25.94 10.61
C MET A 1 19.78 -25.71 10.11
N ILE A 2 18.74 -25.91 10.92
CA ILE A 2 17.36 -25.62 10.56
C ILE A 2 16.91 -24.41 11.40
N PHE A 3 16.53 -23.32 10.75
CA PHE A 3 15.99 -22.13 11.41
C PHE A 3 14.55 -22.37 11.86
N ASP A 4 14.14 -21.75 12.96
CA ASP A 4 12.72 -21.79 13.36
C ASP A 4 11.86 -20.99 12.38
N TYR A 5 12.36 -19.83 11.95
CA TYR A 5 11.68 -18.96 10.98
C TYR A 5 12.65 -18.46 9.92
N ALA A 6 12.15 -18.30 8.70
CA ALA A 6 12.81 -17.53 7.65
C ALA A 6 11.88 -16.46 7.10
N ILE A 7 12.42 -15.28 6.77
CA ILE A 7 11.72 -14.19 6.12
C ILE A 7 12.42 -13.89 4.81
N ILE A 8 11.68 -13.97 3.71
CA ILE A 8 12.17 -13.63 2.38
C ILE A 8 11.67 -12.24 2.01
N GLY A 9 12.62 -11.32 1.85
CA GLY A 9 12.43 -9.91 1.63
C GLY A 9 12.30 -9.11 2.93
N ALA A 10 13.23 -8.20 3.16
CA ALA A 10 13.26 -7.27 4.29
C ALA A 10 12.67 -5.88 3.94
N GLY A 11 11.62 -5.85 3.10
CA GLY A 11 10.78 -4.66 2.91
C GLY A 11 9.92 -4.37 4.14
N ALA A 12 8.93 -3.47 4.04
CA ALA A 12 8.09 -3.07 5.17
C ALA A 12 7.48 -4.27 5.93
N SER A 13 6.89 -5.23 5.23
CA SER A 13 6.26 -6.39 5.86
C SER A 13 7.26 -7.31 6.56
N GLY A 14 8.40 -7.60 5.91
CA GLY A 14 9.43 -8.47 6.48
C GLY A 14 10.13 -7.82 7.67
N SER A 15 10.50 -6.55 7.59
CA SER A 15 11.16 -5.83 8.69
C SER A 15 10.24 -5.66 9.90
N LEU A 16 8.97 -5.33 9.70
CA LEU A 16 7.99 -5.25 10.79
C LEU A 16 7.74 -6.61 11.44
N LEU A 17 7.66 -7.68 10.65
CA LEU A 17 7.51 -9.03 11.18
C LEU A 17 8.75 -9.47 11.96
N ALA A 18 9.95 -9.28 11.40
CA ALA A 18 11.20 -9.59 12.08
C ALA A 18 11.30 -8.86 13.42
N SER A 19 11.10 -7.54 13.42
CA SER A 19 11.13 -6.74 14.64
C SER A 19 10.10 -7.23 15.67
N SER A 20 8.88 -7.58 15.24
CA SER A 20 7.84 -8.07 16.13
C SER A 20 8.18 -9.45 16.73
N ILE A 21 8.81 -10.35 15.97
CA ILE A 21 9.30 -11.63 16.46
C ILE A 21 10.44 -11.43 17.46
N LEU A 22 11.41 -10.58 17.13
CA LEU A 22 12.59 -10.36 17.95
C LEU A 22 12.29 -9.65 19.28
N SER A 23 11.26 -8.80 19.32
CA SER A 23 10.87 -8.05 20.51
C SER A 23 9.91 -8.78 21.45
N HIS A 24 9.38 -9.97 21.08
CA HIS A 24 8.39 -10.66 21.89
C HIS A 24 8.97 -11.90 22.60
N ASP A 25 8.77 -12.00 23.90
CA ASP A 25 9.35 -13.06 24.78
C ASP A 25 9.02 -14.49 24.32
N HIS A 26 7.85 -14.72 23.72
CA HIS A 26 7.45 -16.02 23.18
C HIS A 26 8.47 -16.58 22.17
N PHE A 27 9.20 -15.71 21.47
CA PHE A 27 10.19 -16.08 20.47
C PHE A 27 11.64 -15.92 20.94
N SER A 28 11.88 -15.78 22.25
CA SER A 28 13.21 -15.48 22.79
C SER A 28 14.28 -16.52 22.43
N GLY A 29 13.88 -17.80 22.26
CA GLY A 29 14.76 -18.90 21.86
C GLY A 29 14.75 -19.23 20.37
N CYS A 30 14.01 -18.47 19.53
CA CYS A 30 13.87 -18.78 18.12
C CYS A 30 15.03 -18.24 17.28
N SER A 31 15.51 -19.04 16.34
CA SER A 31 16.47 -18.63 15.31
C SER A 31 15.73 -18.07 14.10
N LEU A 32 16.23 -16.97 13.52
CA LEU A 32 15.63 -16.26 12.41
C LEU A 32 16.61 -16.09 11.25
N LEU A 33 16.25 -16.57 10.09
CA LEU A 33 16.94 -16.31 8.83
C LEU A 33 16.24 -15.17 8.07
N ILE A 34 16.99 -14.19 7.61
CA ILE A 34 16.48 -13.15 6.70
C ILE A 34 17.26 -13.24 5.40
N ILE A 35 16.54 -13.36 4.29
CA ILE A 35 17.11 -13.35 2.94
C ILE A 35 16.54 -12.14 2.23
N ASP A 36 17.42 -11.21 1.86
CA ASP A 36 17.02 -9.99 1.16
C ASP A 36 17.96 -9.71 -0.01
N ARG A 37 17.41 -9.21 -1.11
CA ARG A 37 18.22 -8.87 -2.28
C ARG A 37 19.16 -7.72 -1.96
N PRO A 38 20.39 -7.75 -2.50
CA PRO A 38 21.30 -6.61 -2.36
C PRO A 38 20.74 -5.39 -3.08
N GLY A 39 21.15 -4.21 -2.64
CA GLY A 39 20.78 -2.94 -3.25
C GLY A 39 19.97 -2.03 -2.34
N GLU A 40 19.71 -0.82 -2.81
CA GLU A 40 19.10 0.26 -2.04
C GLU A 40 17.73 0.72 -2.60
N ALA A 41 17.13 -0.07 -3.51
CA ALA A 41 15.84 0.26 -4.14
C ALA A 41 14.69 0.49 -3.13
N TYR A 42 14.86 0.14 -1.86
CA TYR A 42 13.93 0.44 -0.80
C TYR A 42 13.96 1.90 -0.33
N LYS A 43 15.07 2.62 -0.56
CA LYS A 43 15.23 4.02 -0.15
C LYS A 43 14.33 4.97 -0.92
N ASP A 44 13.97 4.62 -2.14
CA ASP A 44 13.19 5.45 -3.05
C ASP A 44 11.67 5.37 -2.81
N ARG A 45 11.23 4.78 -1.70
CA ARG A 45 9.80 4.60 -1.41
C ARG A 45 9.34 5.52 -0.31
N THR A 46 8.12 6.02 -0.48
CA THR A 46 7.38 6.70 0.58
C THR A 46 6.15 5.92 0.97
N TRP A 47 5.82 5.94 2.26
CA TRP A 47 4.59 5.35 2.76
C TRP A 47 3.73 6.40 3.41
N CYS A 48 2.54 6.59 2.84
CA CYS A 48 1.54 7.49 3.38
C CYS A 48 0.40 6.71 4.01
N PHE A 49 -0.10 7.22 5.12
CA PHE A 49 -1.23 6.65 5.86
C PHE A 49 -1.90 7.73 6.71
N TRP A 50 -3.06 7.44 7.27
CA TRP A 50 -3.72 8.35 8.22
C TRP A 50 -3.97 7.68 9.54
N SER A 51 -3.86 8.45 10.61
CA SER A 51 -4.16 7.98 11.97
C SER A 51 -4.86 9.08 12.78
N ASN A 52 -5.75 8.66 13.67
CA ASN A 52 -6.37 9.51 14.68
C ASN A 52 -5.98 9.09 16.11
N LYS A 53 -4.93 8.29 16.23
CA LYS A 53 -4.37 7.77 17.49
C LYS A 53 -2.85 7.73 17.38
N PRO A 54 -2.12 7.70 18.50
CA PRO A 54 -0.69 7.41 18.48
C PRO A 54 -0.41 6.12 17.68
N HIS A 55 0.56 6.20 16.78
CA HIS A 55 0.96 5.09 15.94
C HIS A 55 2.30 4.52 16.45
N PRO A 56 2.51 3.18 16.43
CA PRO A 56 3.77 2.59 16.92
C PRO A 56 5.03 3.15 16.26
N LEU A 57 4.90 3.69 15.05
CA LEU A 57 5.99 4.26 14.26
C LEU A 57 5.93 5.79 14.15
N ASP A 58 5.27 6.48 15.09
CA ASP A 58 5.18 7.95 15.11
C ASP A 58 6.56 8.64 15.11
N HIS A 59 7.56 7.99 15.67
CA HIS A 59 8.95 8.46 15.72
C HIS A 59 9.66 8.44 14.35
N LEU A 60 9.11 7.71 13.36
CA LEU A 60 9.63 7.66 11.98
C LEU A 60 8.84 8.55 11.03
N VAL A 61 7.77 9.20 11.50
CA VAL A 61 6.96 10.08 10.65
C VAL A 61 7.73 11.35 10.35
N SER A 62 8.10 11.53 9.09
CA SER A 62 8.84 12.69 8.61
C SER A 62 7.96 13.90 8.33
N HIS A 63 6.67 13.72 8.02
CA HIS A 63 5.74 14.83 7.84
C HIS A 63 4.29 14.47 8.16
N ARG A 64 3.47 15.48 8.52
CA ARG A 64 2.04 15.34 8.83
C ARG A 64 1.24 16.48 8.22
N TRP A 65 0.09 16.14 7.62
CA TRP A 65 -0.85 17.12 7.10
C TRP A 65 -2.17 17.05 7.88
N SER A 66 -2.72 18.20 8.21
CA SER A 66 -3.99 18.37 8.92
C SER A 66 -5.16 18.64 7.98
N HIS A 67 -4.90 18.99 6.73
CA HIS A 67 -5.88 19.31 5.71
C HIS A 67 -5.61 18.56 4.42
N ILE A 68 -6.68 18.09 3.76
CA ILE A 68 -6.58 17.43 2.45
C ILE A 68 -7.54 18.07 1.45
N TYR A 69 -7.22 17.91 0.16
CA TYR A 69 -8.13 18.17 -0.95
C TYR A 69 -8.27 16.93 -1.82
N ALA A 70 -9.49 16.64 -2.26
CA ALA A 70 -9.76 15.66 -3.32
C ALA A 70 -10.95 16.14 -4.16
N GLY A 71 -10.78 16.23 -5.47
CA GLY A 71 -11.82 16.71 -6.39
C GLY A 71 -11.28 17.19 -7.73
N ASP A 72 -12.16 17.85 -8.49
CA ASP A 72 -11.89 18.38 -9.83
C ASP A 72 -12.20 19.90 -9.95
N ALA A 73 -12.43 20.57 -8.81
CA ALA A 73 -12.79 21.98 -8.81
C ALA A 73 -11.61 22.87 -9.23
N PRO A 74 -11.87 23.95 -9.99
CA PRO A 74 -10.83 24.91 -10.40
C PRO A 74 -10.18 25.61 -9.21
N HIS A 75 -10.91 25.75 -8.10
CA HIS A 75 -10.41 26.30 -6.84
C HIS A 75 -10.33 25.20 -5.78
N LEU A 76 -9.12 24.95 -5.27
CA LEU A 76 -8.86 23.91 -4.28
C LEU A 76 -9.38 24.38 -2.91
N THR A 77 -10.37 23.66 -2.37
CA THR A 77 -10.87 23.90 -1.01
C THR A 77 -10.41 22.78 -0.10
N TYR A 78 -9.33 23.02 0.63
CA TYR A 78 -8.79 22.07 1.58
C TYR A 78 -9.70 21.92 2.80
N GLN A 79 -9.93 20.68 3.20
CA GLN A 79 -10.79 20.35 4.33
C GLN A 79 -9.95 19.78 5.48
N SER A 80 -10.23 20.23 6.70
CA SER A 80 -9.61 19.65 7.88
C SER A 80 -10.01 18.18 8.05
N ILE A 81 -9.05 17.34 8.36
CA ILE A 81 -9.26 15.92 8.64
C ILE A 81 -9.22 15.61 10.14
N ALA A 82 -9.10 16.61 11.02
CA ALA A 82 -9.08 16.37 12.46
C ALA A 82 -10.29 15.52 12.90
N PRO A 83 -10.11 14.50 13.78
CA PRO A 83 -8.90 14.19 14.55
C PRO A 83 -7.83 13.35 13.83
N TYR A 84 -7.99 13.08 12.54
CA TYR A 84 -6.98 12.40 11.75
C TYR A 84 -5.84 13.35 11.38
N THR A 85 -4.67 12.79 11.18
CA THR A 85 -3.57 13.39 10.43
C THR A 85 -3.19 12.44 9.29
N TYR A 86 -2.87 12.99 8.12
CA TYR A 86 -2.26 12.25 7.05
C TYR A 86 -0.75 12.32 7.26
N GLN A 87 -0.04 11.20 7.14
CA GLN A 87 1.32 11.04 7.61
C GLN A 87 2.18 10.41 6.54
N LEU A 88 3.47 10.78 6.51
CA LEU A 88 4.47 10.23 5.60
C LEU A 88 5.64 9.66 6.38
N ILE A 89 6.06 8.44 6.02
CA ILE A 89 7.32 7.84 6.43
C ILE A 89 8.14 7.61 5.15
N LYS A 90 9.39 8.08 5.17
CA LYS A 90 10.35 7.79 4.09
C LYS A 90 10.87 6.36 4.22
N GLY A 91 11.05 5.68 3.09
CA GLY A 91 11.62 4.34 3.05
C GLY A 91 13.01 4.27 3.64
N GLU A 92 13.84 5.29 3.38
CA GLU A 92 15.17 5.42 3.95
C GLU A 92 15.12 5.41 5.49
N ASP A 93 14.37 6.34 6.11
CA ASP A 93 14.25 6.46 7.58
C ASP A 93 13.74 5.15 8.21
N PHE A 94 12.78 4.47 7.55
CA PHE A 94 12.26 3.20 8.01
C PHE A 94 13.33 2.11 8.00
N HIS A 95 14.07 1.97 6.90
CA HIS A 95 15.07 0.91 6.78
C HIS A 95 16.31 1.19 7.62
N ASP A 96 16.71 2.45 7.75
CA ASP A 96 17.83 2.85 8.61
C ASP A 96 17.51 2.61 10.09
N HIS A 97 16.24 2.64 10.48
CA HIS A 97 15.80 2.25 11.82
C HIS A 97 15.80 0.73 12.01
N PHE A 98 15.14 -0.03 11.13
CA PHE A 98 14.88 -1.46 11.37
C PHE A 98 16.07 -2.36 11.02
N ARG A 99 16.78 -2.12 9.91
CA ARG A 99 17.85 -3.03 9.44
C ARG A 99 18.99 -3.20 10.44
N PRO A 100 19.56 -2.12 11.03
CA PRO A 100 20.63 -2.27 12.04
C PRO A 100 20.16 -3.04 13.27
N LEU A 101 18.94 -2.75 13.76
CA LEU A 101 18.39 -3.45 14.93
C LEU A 101 18.22 -4.94 14.68
N ILE A 102 17.70 -5.31 13.51
CA ILE A 102 17.51 -6.71 13.13
C ILE A 102 18.86 -7.41 12.94
N LYS A 103 19.81 -6.79 12.24
CA LYS A 103 21.14 -7.36 11.97
C LYS A 103 21.99 -7.54 13.26
N ALA A 104 21.76 -6.70 14.27
CA ALA A 104 22.50 -6.78 15.54
C ALA A 104 22.01 -7.90 16.48
N ASP A 105 20.82 -8.46 16.27
CA ASP A 105 20.29 -9.51 17.13
C ASP A 105 21.00 -10.85 16.84
N LYS A 106 21.55 -11.47 17.89
CA LYS A 106 22.35 -12.72 17.80
C LYS A 106 21.56 -13.93 17.29
N ARG A 107 20.23 -13.86 17.32
CA ARG A 107 19.34 -14.90 16.80
C ARG A 107 19.17 -14.83 15.29
N VAL A 108 19.62 -13.74 14.64
CA VAL A 108 19.42 -13.48 13.23
C VAL A 108 20.64 -13.85 12.41
N GLN A 109 20.42 -14.65 11.38
CA GLN A 109 21.32 -14.73 10.24
C GLN A 109 20.75 -13.92 9.08
N TRP A 110 21.47 -12.88 8.66
CA TRP A 110 21.12 -12.05 7.52
C TRP A 110 21.93 -12.47 6.30
N VAL A 111 21.22 -12.82 5.22
CA VAL A 111 21.81 -13.25 3.95
C VAL A 111 21.42 -12.25 2.85
N GLU A 112 22.41 -11.68 2.21
CA GLU A 112 22.22 -10.89 0.99
C GLU A 112 22.24 -11.81 -0.22
N GLY A 113 21.07 -12.03 -0.81
CA GLY A 113 20.90 -12.95 -1.93
C GLY A 113 19.44 -13.00 -2.39
N GLU A 114 19.20 -13.73 -3.46
CA GLU A 114 17.88 -13.95 -4.01
C GLU A 114 17.39 -15.37 -3.70
N ALA A 115 16.25 -15.47 -3.02
CA ALA A 115 15.59 -16.76 -2.84
C ALA A 115 14.93 -17.17 -4.15
N LEU A 116 15.39 -18.28 -4.75
CA LEU A 116 14.93 -18.76 -6.06
C LEU A 116 13.74 -19.71 -5.91
N THR A 117 13.89 -20.77 -5.11
CA THR A 117 12.84 -21.79 -4.93
C THR A 117 12.62 -22.11 -3.46
N LEU A 118 11.37 -22.46 -3.15
CA LEU A 118 10.94 -22.98 -1.86
C LEU A 118 10.37 -24.38 -2.09
N THR A 119 10.90 -25.39 -1.40
CA THR A 119 10.40 -26.76 -1.44
C THR A 119 10.05 -27.19 -0.02
N GLU A 120 8.78 -27.50 0.19
CA GLU A 120 8.26 -27.93 1.50
C GLU A 120 8.24 -29.44 1.60
N ASP A 121 8.66 -29.97 2.74
CA ASP A 121 8.45 -31.34 3.17
C ASP A 121 7.66 -31.40 4.49
N GLU A 122 7.53 -32.58 5.08
CA GLU A 122 6.77 -32.78 6.33
C GLU A 122 7.33 -32.03 7.54
N GLN A 123 8.60 -31.67 7.54
CA GLN A 123 9.29 -31.12 8.71
C GLN A 123 9.75 -29.68 8.53
N HIS A 124 10.17 -29.31 7.31
CA HIS A 124 10.77 -28.00 7.04
C HIS A 124 10.59 -27.55 5.60
N VAL A 125 11.02 -26.34 5.31
CA VAL A 125 11.10 -25.76 3.97
C VAL A 125 12.56 -25.61 3.59
N MET A 126 12.94 -26.19 2.47
CA MET A 126 14.22 -25.92 1.83
C MET A 126 14.12 -24.64 1.00
N ILE A 127 15.04 -23.72 1.24
CA ILE A 127 15.14 -22.42 0.57
C ILE A 127 16.42 -22.43 -0.25
N LYS A 128 16.30 -22.49 -1.57
CA LYS A 128 17.44 -22.37 -2.47
C LYS A 128 17.63 -20.92 -2.87
N THR A 129 18.81 -20.38 -2.62
CA THR A 129 19.19 -19.02 -3.07
C THR A 129 20.12 -19.11 -4.29
N ASP A 130 20.49 -17.96 -4.82
CA ASP A 130 21.50 -17.81 -5.88
C ASP A 130 22.90 -18.24 -5.43
N LYS A 131 23.16 -18.38 -4.11
CA LYS A 131 24.47 -18.70 -3.52
C LYS A 131 24.50 -20.07 -2.85
N GLU A 132 23.53 -20.37 -1.99
CA GLU A 132 23.51 -21.54 -1.14
C GLU A 132 22.08 -21.97 -0.79
N ALA A 133 21.91 -23.01 -0.01
CA ALA A 133 20.63 -23.52 0.43
C ALA A 133 20.51 -23.47 1.96
N PHE A 134 19.30 -23.11 2.42
CA PHE A 134 18.94 -23.04 3.82
C PHE A 134 17.71 -23.90 4.11
N SER A 135 17.47 -24.18 5.38
CA SER A 135 16.26 -24.86 5.83
C SER A 135 15.62 -24.12 6.99
N ALA A 136 14.30 -23.99 6.96
CA ALA A 136 13.54 -23.37 8.04
C ALA A 136 12.24 -24.13 8.32
N ARG A 137 11.76 -24.13 9.57
CA ARG A 137 10.48 -24.75 9.94
C ARG A 137 9.29 -24.03 9.36
N ARG A 138 9.37 -22.67 9.24
CA ARG A 138 8.39 -21.82 8.59
C ARG A 138 9.06 -20.70 7.81
N VAL A 139 8.49 -20.36 6.67
CA VAL A 139 8.98 -19.29 5.78
C VAL A 139 7.87 -18.27 5.60
N PHE A 140 8.20 -17.01 5.83
CA PHE A 140 7.35 -15.86 5.49
C PHE A 140 7.86 -15.25 4.20
N ASP A 141 7.08 -15.36 3.12
CA ASP A 141 7.49 -14.98 1.78
C ASP A 141 6.81 -13.68 1.33
N SER A 142 7.59 -12.63 1.14
CA SER A 142 7.09 -11.35 0.64
C SER A 142 7.21 -11.19 -0.88
N ARG A 143 7.74 -12.19 -1.61
CA ARG A 143 7.92 -12.12 -3.06
C ARG A 143 6.57 -12.12 -3.75
N PHE A 144 6.23 -11.00 -4.36
CA PHE A 144 5.00 -10.86 -5.10
C PHE A 144 5.21 -11.19 -6.57
N ASP A 145 4.38 -12.08 -7.10
CA ASP A 145 4.32 -12.43 -8.52
C ASP A 145 2.97 -11.99 -9.11
N TYR A 146 3.03 -11.06 -10.05
CA TYR A 146 1.87 -10.50 -10.74
C TYR A 146 1.10 -11.56 -11.54
N THR A 147 1.80 -12.58 -12.06
CA THR A 147 1.18 -13.66 -12.86
C THR A 147 0.13 -14.43 -12.08
N GLN A 148 0.26 -14.49 -10.75
CA GLN A 148 -0.73 -15.13 -9.89
C GLN A 148 -2.11 -14.49 -9.97
N LEU A 149 -2.17 -13.17 -10.18
CA LEU A 149 -3.44 -12.43 -10.28
C LEU A 149 -4.13 -12.69 -11.61
N THR A 150 -3.35 -12.85 -12.69
CA THR A 150 -3.87 -13.00 -14.05
C THR A 150 -4.38 -14.41 -14.36
N GLN A 151 -4.07 -15.40 -13.51
CA GLN A 151 -4.55 -16.78 -13.64
C GLN A 151 -6.07 -16.94 -13.47
N SER A 152 -6.72 -15.99 -12.83
CA SER A 152 -8.16 -16.05 -12.57
C SER A 152 -8.89 -14.89 -13.23
N LYS A 153 -9.80 -15.22 -14.17
CA LYS A 153 -10.72 -14.25 -14.76
C LYS A 153 -11.87 -13.83 -13.82
N ARG A 154 -11.91 -14.37 -12.59
CA ARG A 154 -12.99 -14.11 -11.63
C ARG A 154 -12.88 -12.73 -11.00
N TYR A 155 -11.65 -12.25 -10.78
CA TYR A 155 -11.38 -10.98 -10.12
C TYR A 155 -10.74 -9.99 -11.09
N PRO A 156 -11.17 -8.73 -11.14
CA PRO A 156 -10.49 -7.70 -11.91
C PRO A 156 -9.06 -7.51 -11.39
N VAL A 157 -8.17 -7.18 -12.30
CA VAL A 157 -6.78 -6.86 -11.98
C VAL A 157 -6.44 -5.54 -12.65
N LEU A 158 -6.40 -4.49 -11.85
CA LEU A 158 -5.89 -3.17 -12.23
C LEU A 158 -4.58 -2.91 -11.51
N GLN A 159 -3.92 -1.86 -11.88
CA GLN A 159 -2.73 -1.35 -11.22
C GLN A 159 -2.96 0.09 -10.81
N GLN A 160 -2.59 0.44 -9.58
CA GLN A 160 -2.28 1.82 -9.23
C GLN A 160 -0.81 2.02 -9.55
N HIS A 161 -0.53 2.76 -10.59
CA HIS A 161 0.85 3.02 -11.00
C HIS A 161 1.11 4.51 -11.11
N PHE A 162 2.33 4.89 -10.83
CA PHE A 162 2.68 6.29 -10.67
C PHE A 162 4.16 6.55 -10.94
N VAL A 163 4.44 7.82 -11.24
CA VAL A 163 5.76 8.45 -11.14
C VAL A 163 5.59 9.73 -10.34
N GLY A 164 6.48 9.94 -9.37
CA GLY A 164 6.53 11.11 -8.51
C GLY A 164 7.89 11.78 -8.57
N LEU A 165 7.88 13.11 -8.54
CA LEU A 165 9.06 13.96 -8.47
C LEU A 165 9.07 14.68 -7.11
N PHE A 166 10.13 14.52 -6.35
CA PHE A 166 10.41 15.42 -5.24
C PHE A 166 11.03 16.69 -5.82
N ILE A 167 10.34 17.79 -5.68
CA ILE A 167 10.76 19.08 -6.24
C ILE A 167 11.09 20.08 -5.14
N LYS A 168 12.05 20.96 -5.45
CA LYS A 168 12.36 22.13 -4.65
C LYS A 168 12.24 23.39 -5.50
N THR A 169 11.38 24.32 -5.08
CA THR A 169 11.18 25.61 -5.75
C THR A 169 12.10 26.68 -5.18
N LYS A 170 12.44 27.70 -5.97
CA LYS A 170 13.29 28.80 -5.50
C LYS A 170 12.58 29.73 -4.52
N THR A 171 11.28 29.81 -4.57
CA THR A 171 10.45 30.66 -3.71
C THR A 171 9.42 29.81 -2.97
N PRO A 172 8.94 30.25 -1.80
CA PRO A 172 7.84 29.57 -1.10
C PRO A 172 6.60 29.46 -1.99
N THR A 173 6.18 28.23 -2.28
CA THR A 173 5.11 27.90 -3.25
C THR A 173 4.02 27.06 -2.62
N PHE A 174 4.35 26.28 -1.59
CA PHE A 174 3.48 25.29 -1.00
C PHE A 174 3.05 25.66 0.42
N ASN A 175 1.90 25.13 0.83
CA ASN A 175 1.50 25.14 2.24
C ASN A 175 1.81 23.73 2.85
N PRO A 176 2.74 23.63 3.81
CA PRO A 176 3.15 22.36 4.37
C PRO A 176 2.08 21.64 5.21
N ASP A 177 0.98 22.31 5.58
CA ASP A 177 -0.14 21.72 6.32
C ASP A 177 -1.23 21.11 5.41
N GLN A 178 -1.12 21.24 4.10
CA GLN A 178 -2.15 20.93 3.13
C GLN A 178 -1.66 19.89 2.12
N ALA A 179 -2.20 18.67 2.18
CA ALA A 179 -1.95 17.64 1.17
C ALA A 179 -3.02 17.67 0.08
N LEU A 180 -2.59 17.75 -1.17
CA LEU A 180 -3.46 17.53 -2.31
C LEU A 180 -3.56 16.01 -2.54
N PHE A 181 -4.63 15.42 -1.99
CA PHE A 181 -4.79 13.98 -1.91
C PHE A 181 -5.19 13.34 -3.23
N MET A 182 -6.04 14.01 -4.03
CA MET A 182 -6.42 13.59 -5.39
C MET A 182 -6.92 14.82 -6.16
N ASP A 183 -6.16 15.32 -7.11
CA ASP A 183 -6.60 16.37 -8.04
C ASP A 183 -6.95 15.74 -9.40
N PHE A 184 -8.25 15.65 -9.68
CA PHE A 184 -8.79 15.11 -10.92
C PHE A 184 -8.93 16.16 -12.04
N SER A 185 -8.42 17.38 -11.87
CA SER A 185 -8.44 18.43 -12.89
C SER A 185 -7.57 18.09 -14.12
N VAL A 186 -6.72 17.08 -14.02
CA VAL A 186 -5.91 16.58 -15.13
C VAL A 186 -6.76 15.84 -16.18
N PRO A 187 -6.32 15.82 -17.47
CA PRO A 187 -7.03 15.10 -18.53
C PRO A 187 -7.20 13.62 -18.20
N GLN A 188 -8.44 13.13 -18.10
CA GLN A 188 -8.75 11.78 -17.65
C GLN A 188 -8.47 10.68 -18.69
N LYS A 189 -8.44 11.00 -20.00
CA LYS A 189 -8.07 10.08 -21.12
C LYS A 189 -8.70 8.67 -20.97
N SER A 190 -9.97 8.62 -20.55
CA SER A 190 -10.77 7.39 -20.30
C SER A 190 -10.33 6.52 -19.11
N ASN A 191 -9.32 6.94 -18.34
CA ASN A 191 -8.88 6.26 -17.11
C ASN A 191 -9.05 7.18 -15.90
N THR A 192 -9.06 6.62 -14.71
CA THR A 192 -8.99 7.38 -13.46
C THR A 192 -7.56 7.87 -13.27
N ARG A 193 -7.34 9.17 -13.32
CA ARG A 193 -6.03 9.84 -13.23
C ARG A 193 -6.10 11.03 -12.31
N PHE A 194 -5.07 11.25 -11.53
CA PHE A 194 -5.00 12.39 -10.64
C PHE A 194 -3.56 12.81 -10.34
N MET A 195 -3.40 14.07 -9.97
CA MET A 195 -2.19 14.52 -9.30
C MET A 195 -2.34 14.39 -7.80
N TYR A 196 -1.23 14.00 -7.21
CA TYR A 196 -1.05 13.88 -5.78
C TYR A 196 0.12 14.79 -5.39
N VAL A 197 -0.12 15.77 -4.50
CA VAL A 197 0.93 16.72 -4.12
C VAL A 197 1.04 16.76 -2.61
N LEU A 198 2.22 16.45 -2.12
CA LEU A 198 2.55 16.36 -0.71
C LEU A 198 3.66 17.36 -0.34
N PRO A 199 3.32 18.59 0.05
CA PRO A 199 4.29 19.55 0.52
C PRO A 199 4.94 19.08 1.83
N THR A 200 6.26 19.12 1.90
CA THR A 200 7.03 18.85 3.12
C THR A 200 7.61 20.10 3.74
N SER A 201 7.67 21.19 2.97
CA SER A 201 8.01 22.55 3.42
C SER A 201 7.35 23.57 2.51
N ALA A 202 7.59 24.86 2.73
CA ALA A 202 7.06 25.91 1.87
C ALA A 202 7.66 25.90 0.44
N ASP A 203 8.80 25.25 0.26
CA ASP A 203 9.54 25.18 -1.01
C ASP A 203 9.78 23.76 -1.51
N GLN A 204 9.30 22.71 -0.80
CA GLN A 204 9.49 21.32 -1.20
C GLN A 204 8.18 20.55 -1.19
N ALA A 205 7.97 19.72 -2.23
CA ALA A 205 6.85 18.82 -2.32
C ALA A 205 7.19 17.57 -3.14
N LEU A 206 6.53 16.45 -2.83
CA LEU A 206 6.34 15.36 -3.78
C LEU A 206 5.18 15.74 -4.71
N VAL A 207 5.40 15.65 -6.02
CA VAL A 207 4.36 15.81 -7.04
C VAL A 207 4.29 14.53 -7.86
N GLU A 208 3.18 13.82 -7.77
CA GLU A 208 3.03 12.48 -8.33
C GLU A 208 1.83 12.42 -9.27
N TYR A 209 2.03 11.88 -10.46
CA TYR A 209 0.96 11.52 -11.39
C TYR A 209 0.60 10.07 -11.25
N THR A 210 -0.62 9.80 -10.82
CA THR A 210 -1.12 8.46 -10.48
C THR A 210 -2.29 8.07 -11.37
N LEU A 211 -2.33 6.81 -11.78
CA LEU A 211 -3.38 6.22 -12.60
C LEU A 211 -3.87 4.89 -12.02
N PHE A 212 -5.15 4.60 -12.28
CA PHE A 212 -5.72 3.26 -12.12
C PHE A 212 -6.00 2.69 -13.51
N SER A 213 -5.21 1.71 -13.96
CA SER A 213 -5.43 1.08 -15.27
C SER A 213 -4.86 -0.34 -15.36
N HIS A 214 -5.15 -1.04 -16.44
CA HIS A 214 -4.59 -2.38 -16.70
C HIS A 214 -3.10 -2.31 -17.05
N GLU A 215 -2.72 -1.31 -17.84
CA GLU A 215 -1.38 -1.15 -18.38
C GLU A 215 -0.72 0.12 -17.86
N ARG A 216 0.59 0.05 -17.68
CA ARG A 216 1.41 1.20 -17.30
C ARG A 216 1.70 2.05 -18.53
N LEU A 217 1.88 3.34 -18.33
CA LEU A 217 2.34 4.25 -19.36
C LEU A 217 3.86 4.13 -19.55
N ALA A 218 4.37 4.67 -20.66
CA ALA A 218 5.80 4.94 -20.78
C ALA A 218 6.20 6.01 -19.74
N ARG A 219 7.39 5.89 -19.15
CA ARG A 219 7.85 6.80 -18.07
C ARG A 219 7.78 8.27 -18.52
N GLN A 220 8.09 8.57 -19.77
CA GLN A 220 8.03 9.94 -20.30
C GLN A 220 6.62 10.53 -20.28
N ASP A 221 5.58 9.72 -20.44
CA ASP A 221 4.18 10.22 -20.41
C ASP A 221 3.80 10.73 -19.01
N TYR A 222 4.29 10.09 -17.94
CA TYR A 222 4.06 10.60 -16.57
C TYR A 222 4.79 11.92 -16.36
N LEU A 223 6.03 12.01 -16.80
CA LEU A 223 6.84 13.22 -16.64
C LEU A 223 6.21 14.40 -17.39
N ASN A 224 5.76 14.19 -18.62
CA ASN A 224 5.10 15.23 -19.42
C ASN A 224 3.82 15.76 -18.72
N GLU A 225 3.03 14.87 -18.11
CA GLU A 225 1.81 15.28 -17.40
C GLU A 225 2.15 16.03 -16.10
N ILE A 226 3.21 15.64 -15.37
CA ILE A 226 3.67 16.37 -14.18
C ILE A 226 4.17 17.76 -14.58
N GLU A 227 5.02 17.87 -15.61
CA GLU A 227 5.53 19.14 -16.11
C GLU A 227 4.39 20.07 -16.56
N SER A 228 3.43 19.54 -17.34
CA SER A 228 2.26 20.28 -17.78
C SER A 228 1.41 20.78 -16.60
N TYR A 229 1.22 19.92 -15.59
CA TYR A 229 0.48 20.28 -14.38
C TYR A 229 1.16 21.39 -13.60
N LEU A 230 2.47 21.28 -13.37
CA LEU A 230 3.26 22.29 -12.67
C LEU A 230 3.26 23.62 -13.43
N ALA A 231 3.44 23.61 -14.75
CA ALA A 231 3.37 24.80 -15.59
C ALA A 231 1.99 25.50 -15.50
N ASN A 232 0.90 24.72 -15.52
CA ASN A 232 -0.47 25.24 -15.37
C ASN A 232 -0.73 25.86 -13.98
N LYS A 233 0.03 25.45 -12.96
CA LYS A 233 0.00 26.06 -11.62
C LYS A 233 1.00 27.22 -11.47
N GLY A 234 1.72 27.60 -12.54
CA GLY A 234 2.72 28.67 -12.52
C GLY A 234 4.05 28.26 -11.85
N ILE A 235 4.27 26.96 -11.65
CA ILE A 235 5.48 26.42 -11.05
C ILE A 235 6.41 25.97 -12.18
N THR A 236 7.30 26.85 -12.61
CA THR A 236 8.20 26.60 -13.76
C THR A 236 9.68 26.55 -13.40
N ASP A 237 10.04 27.07 -12.22
CA ASP A 237 11.44 27.13 -11.76
C ASP A 237 11.60 26.27 -10.49
N TYR A 238 11.95 25.02 -10.71
CA TYR A 238 12.16 24.03 -9.66
C TYR A 238 13.31 23.06 -10.00
N GLU A 239 13.90 22.49 -8.99
CA GLU A 239 14.88 21.41 -9.06
C GLU A 239 14.20 20.08 -8.69
N VAL A 240 14.50 19.01 -9.44
CA VAL A 240 14.08 17.64 -9.06
C VAL A 240 15.19 17.04 -8.20
N THR A 241 14.89 16.79 -6.93
CA THR A 241 15.85 16.26 -5.96
C THR A 241 15.84 14.74 -5.88
N GLN A 242 14.68 14.11 -6.13
CA GLN A 242 14.50 12.67 -6.11
C GLN A 242 13.32 12.28 -7.02
N THR A 243 13.32 11.05 -7.50
CA THR A 243 12.19 10.47 -8.25
C THR A 243 11.77 9.17 -7.60
N GLU A 244 10.47 8.95 -7.47
CA GLU A 244 9.94 7.63 -7.12
C GLU A 244 8.99 7.12 -8.20
N GLU A 245 8.92 5.81 -8.35
CA GLU A 245 7.98 5.17 -9.26
C GLU A 245 7.50 3.85 -8.68
N GLY A 246 6.28 3.48 -9.00
CA GLY A 246 5.71 2.26 -8.47
C GLY A 246 4.49 1.76 -9.24
N SER A 247 4.18 0.50 -8.93
CA SER A 247 2.94 -0.13 -9.36
C SER A 247 2.44 -1.03 -8.23
N ILE A 248 1.23 -0.77 -7.77
CA ILE A 248 0.57 -1.51 -6.71
C ILE A 248 -0.59 -2.28 -7.33
N PRO A 249 -0.69 -3.61 -7.12
CA PRO A 249 -1.80 -4.38 -7.65
C PRO A 249 -3.11 -3.97 -6.98
N MET A 250 -4.12 -3.73 -7.80
CA MET A 250 -5.48 -3.47 -7.38
C MET A 250 -6.35 -4.68 -7.75
N SER A 251 -6.47 -5.64 -6.85
CA SER A 251 -7.26 -6.84 -7.05
C SER A 251 -7.78 -7.40 -5.73
N CYS A 252 -8.98 -7.96 -5.76
CA CYS A 252 -9.57 -8.73 -4.67
C CYS A 252 -9.24 -10.23 -4.76
N TYR A 253 -8.27 -10.63 -5.59
CA TYR A 253 -7.83 -12.02 -5.64
C TYR A 253 -7.30 -12.45 -4.26
N PRO A 254 -7.77 -13.57 -3.69
CA PRO A 254 -7.45 -13.95 -2.32
C PRO A 254 -6.07 -14.60 -2.20
N LEU A 255 -5.01 -13.82 -2.43
CA LEU A 255 -3.61 -14.28 -2.35
C LEU A 255 -3.27 -14.93 -1.02
N TRP A 256 -3.87 -14.48 0.08
CA TRP A 256 -3.64 -15.04 1.43
C TRP A 256 -4.09 -16.49 1.58
N GLN A 257 -4.95 -17.00 0.68
CA GLN A 257 -5.38 -18.40 0.69
C GLN A 257 -4.35 -19.35 0.04
N LYS A 258 -3.31 -18.80 -0.57
CA LYS A 258 -2.22 -19.58 -1.20
C LYS A 258 -1.08 -19.90 -0.23
N HIS A 259 -1.39 -20.10 1.04
CA HIS A 259 -0.39 -20.56 2.01
C HIS A 259 -0.42 -22.07 2.16
N SER A 260 0.72 -22.62 2.57
CA SER A 260 0.80 -23.96 3.16
C SER A 260 0.89 -23.84 4.69
N SER A 261 1.10 -24.96 5.37
CA SER A 261 1.37 -24.96 6.81
C SER A 261 2.69 -24.26 7.17
N ARG A 262 3.63 -24.19 6.22
CA ARG A 262 5.01 -23.73 6.44
C ARG A 262 5.42 -22.55 5.58
N ILE A 263 4.84 -22.36 4.39
CA ILE A 263 5.13 -21.23 3.51
C ILE A 263 3.95 -20.25 3.59
N ILE A 264 4.19 -19.08 4.16
CA ILE A 264 3.18 -18.08 4.50
C ILE A 264 3.49 -16.80 3.73
N PRO A 265 2.64 -16.39 2.77
CA PRO A 265 2.82 -15.11 2.10
C PRO A 265 2.59 -13.94 3.06
N ILE A 266 3.37 -12.86 2.89
CA ILE A 266 3.24 -11.61 3.65
C ILE A 266 3.29 -10.41 2.70
N GLY A 267 2.82 -9.27 3.15
CA GLY A 267 2.85 -8.04 2.35
C GLY A 267 1.99 -8.12 1.09
N LEU A 268 2.52 -7.66 -0.04
CA LEU A 268 1.81 -7.72 -1.33
C LEU A 268 1.53 -9.15 -1.77
N ALA A 269 2.43 -10.09 -1.49
CA ALA A 269 2.23 -11.51 -1.78
C ALA A 269 1.04 -12.12 -1.05
N ALA A 270 0.63 -11.54 0.09
CA ALA A 270 -0.57 -11.91 0.82
C ALA A 270 -1.79 -11.03 0.49
N GLY A 271 -1.70 -10.09 -0.44
CA GLY A 271 -2.77 -9.14 -0.74
C GLY A 271 -3.05 -8.15 0.39
N TRP A 272 -2.01 -7.69 1.12
CA TRP A 272 -2.19 -6.75 2.22
C TRP A 272 -2.44 -5.30 1.76
N ALA A 273 -2.15 -4.96 0.50
CA ALA A 273 -2.59 -3.69 -0.07
C ALA A 273 -4.13 -3.63 -0.11
N LYS A 274 -4.69 -2.43 0.14
CA LYS A 274 -6.14 -2.23 -0.01
C LYS A 274 -6.49 -2.25 -1.50
N PRO A 275 -7.35 -3.17 -1.95
CA PRO A 275 -7.60 -3.38 -3.38
C PRO A 275 -8.09 -2.14 -4.13
N SER A 276 -8.89 -1.28 -3.48
CA SER A 276 -9.51 -0.10 -4.10
C SER A 276 -8.65 1.15 -4.11
N THR A 277 -7.54 1.20 -3.34
CA THR A 277 -6.77 2.44 -3.11
C THR A 277 -5.27 2.25 -3.06
N GLY A 278 -4.77 1.02 -3.05
CA GLY A 278 -3.33 0.73 -2.95
C GLY A 278 -2.69 1.02 -1.58
N PHE A 279 -3.39 1.65 -0.62
CA PHE A 279 -2.82 1.89 0.70
C PHE A 279 -2.43 0.60 1.39
N THR A 280 -1.16 0.52 1.80
CA THR A 280 -0.54 -0.74 2.25
C THR A 280 0.02 -0.65 3.67
N PHE A 281 0.59 0.50 4.07
CA PHE A 281 1.46 0.58 5.24
C PHE A 281 0.75 0.29 6.57
N ASP A 282 -0.30 1.05 6.93
CA ASP A 282 -1.07 0.82 8.17
C ASP A 282 -1.70 -0.58 8.20
N ARG A 283 -2.17 -1.06 7.04
CA ARG A 283 -2.68 -2.44 6.92
C ARG A 283 -1.59 -3.48 7.19
N THR A 284 -0.37 -3.25 6.71
CA THR A 284 0.78 -4.13 6.98
C THR A 284 1.08 -4.18 8.48
N VAL A 285 1.11 -3.04 9.17
CA VAL A 285 1.29 -3.00 10.63
C VAL A 285 0.22 -3.84 11.35
N VAL A 286 -1.05 -3.65 11.00
CA VAL A 286 -2.17 -4.40 11.60
C VAL A 286 -2.09 -5.89 11.27
N ARG A 287 -1.75 -6.26 10.03
CA ARG A 287 -1.64 -7.67 9.60
C ARG A 287 -0.46 -8.39 10.27
N VAL A 288 0.68 -7.73 10.40
CA VAL A 288 1.82 -8.26 11.16
C VAL A 288 1.44 -8.54 12.61
N GLN A 289 0.75 -7.60 13.28
CA GLN A 289 0.29 -7.80 14.65
C GLN A 289 -0.68 -8.99 14.78
N ARG A 290 -1.60 -9.16 13.81
CA ARG A 290 -2.51 -10.32 13.77
C ARG A 290 -1.75 -11.62 13.52
N LEU A 291 -0.79 -11.63 12.60
CA LEU A 291 0.06 -12.80 12.29
C LEU A 291 0.87 -13.24 13.51
N VAL A 292 1.57 -12.31 14.16
CA VAL A 292 2.33 -12.61 15.38
C VAL A 292 1.43 -13.15 16.48
N ARG A 293 0.26 -12.57 16.68
CA ARG A 293 -0.74 -13.05 17.66
C ARG A 293 -1.24 -14.46 17.32
N ALA A 294 -1.46 -14.77 16.05
CA ALA A 294 -1.87 -16.10 15.60
C ALA A 294 -0.77 -17.12 15.84
N LEU A 295 0.49 -16.77 15.58
CA LEU A 295 1.66 -17.62 15.86
C LEU A 295 1.80 -17.94 17.35
N ILE A 296 1.66 -16.94 18.23
CA ILE A 296 1.76 -17.10 19.69
C ILE A 296 0.65 -18.03 20.21
N LYS A 297 -0.56 -17.87 19.68
CA LYS A 297 -1.72 -18.65 20.14
C LYS A 297 -1.90 -20.00 19.45
N GLY A 298 -1.09 -20.31 18.44
CA GLY A 298 -1.27 -21.51 17.60
C GLY A 298 -2.58 -21.49 16.79
N HIS A 299 -3.13 -20.29 16.51
CA HIS A 299 -4.37 -20.17 15.72
C HIS A 299 -4.09 -20.36 14.24
N SER A 300 -5.15 -20.72 13.47
CA SER A 300 -5.07 -20.74 12.01
C SER A 300 -4.68 -19.37 11.44
N LEU A 301 -3.78 -19.39 10.47
CA LEU A 301 -3.33 -18.19 9.76
C LEU A 301 -4.43 -17.55 8.90
N ASP A 302 -5.48 -18.30 8.57
CA ASP A 302 -6.69 -17.77 7.92
C ASP A 302 -7.35 -16.63 8.71
N SER A 303 -7.09 -16.58 10.04
CA SER A 303 -7.58 -15.49 10.90
C SER A 303 -6.91 -14.14 10.64
N VAL A 304 -5.75 -14.13 9.95
CA VAL A 304 -5.00 -12.91 9.67
C VAL A 304 -5.72 -12.04 8.65
N GLN A 305 -6.33 -12.66 7.63
CA GLN A 305 -7.10 -11.98 6.59
C GLN A 305 -8.28 -12.85 6.13
N GLN A 306 -9.43 -12.22 5.92
CA GLN A 306 -10.66 -12.88 5.49
C GLN A 306 -11.40 -12.01 4.47
N LYS A 307 -12.29 -12.62 3.69
CA LYS A 307 -13.27 -11.90 2.91
C LYS A 307 -14.33 -11.33 3.84
N ASP A 308 -14.29 -10.03 4.06
CA ASP A 308 -15.28 -9.29 4.82
C ASP A 308 -16.10 -8.35 3.92
N ARG A 309 -17.00 -7.55 4.52
CA ARG A 309 -17.81 -6.60 3.75
C ARG A 309 -16.98 -5.51 3.07
N PHE A 310 -15.84 -5.09 3.64
CA PHE A 310 -14.96 -4.09 3.00
C PHE A 310 -14.24 -4.67 1.79
N TRP A 311 -13.81 -5.93 1.87
CA TRP A 311 -13.29 -6.65 0.72
C TRP A 311 -14.33 -6.69 -0.41
N PHE A 312 -15.61 -6.91 -0.07
CA PHE A 312 -16.69 -6.93 -1.04
C PHE A 312 -16.95 -5.54 -1.66
N TYR A 313 -16.90 -4.47 -0.87
CA TYR A 313 -17.03 -3.10 -1.40
C TYR A 313 -15.88 -2.73 -2.33
N ASP A 314 -14.66 -3.12 -1.99
CA ASP A 314 -13.50 -2.97 -2.87
C ASP A 314 -13.71 -3.74 -4.19
N LEU A 315 -14.23 -4.95 -4.14
CA LEU A 315 -14.52 -5.76 -5.33
C LEU A 315 -15.53 -5.08 -6.26
N LEU A 316 -16.62 -4.51 -5.72
CA LEU A 316 -17.60 -3.77 -6.52
C LEU A 316 -17.01 -2.54 -7.20
N LEU A 317 -16.16 -1.79 -6.49
CA LEU A 317 -15.48 -0.65 -7.09
C LEU A 317 -14.51 -1.08 -8.19
N LEU A 318 -13.75 -2.15 -7.98
CA LEU A 318 -12.85 -2.68 -9.00
C LEU A 318 -13.59 -3.19 -10.24
N ASP A 319 -14.77 -3.82 -10.09
CA ASP A 319 -15.60 -4.19 -11.23
C ASP A 319 -16.04 -2.98 -12.06
N ILE A 320 -16.36 -1.87 -11.38
CA ILE A 320 -16.73 -0.63 -12.07
C ILE A 320 -15.52 -0.05 -12.79
N LEU A 321 -14.36 0.02 -12.13
CA LEU A 321 -13.15 0.56 -12.74
C LEU A 321 -12.61 -0.31 -13.88
N ASP A 322 -12.77 -1.62 -13.79
CA ASP A 322 -12.39 -2.57 -14.85
C ASP A 322 -13.17 -2.33 -16.14
N GLN A 323 -14.49 -2.11 -16.05
CA GLN A 323 -15.36 -1.98 -17.21
C GLN A 323 -15.64 -0.52 -17.61
N HIS A 324 -15.58 0.40 -16.67
CA HIS A 324 -16.00 1.80 -16.82
C HIS A 324 -15.04 2.74 -16.08
N ASN A 325 -13.74 2.63 -16.35
CA ASN A 325 -12.69 3.36 -15.62
C ASN A 325 -12.89 4.88 -15.64
N HIS A 326 -13.44 5.44 -16.72
CA HIS A 326 -13.78 6.85 -16.85
C HIS A 326 -14.72 7.38 -15.76
N LEU A 327 -15.42 6.49 -15.03
CA LEU A 327 -16.28 6.89 -13.91
C LEU A 327 -15.51 7.17 -12.61
N GLY A 328 -14.27 6.71 -12.49
CA GLY A 328 -13.54 6.76 -11.22
C GLY A 328 -13.36 8.18 -10.70
N ALA A 329 -12.88 9.11 -11.52
CA ALA A 329 -12.74 10.51 -11.11
C ALA A 329 -14.05 11.08 -10.55
N SER A 330 -15.18 10.84 -11.22
CA SER A 330 -16.50 11.33 -10.77
C SER A 330 -16.99 10.63 -9.50
N ILE A 331 -16.65 9.35 -9.28
CA ILE A 331 -16.98 8.60 -8.07
C ILE A 331 -16.25 9.19 -6.88
N PHE A 332 -14.94 9.39 -6.99
CA PHE A 332 -14.12 9.94 -5.90
C PHE A 332 -14.47 11.40 -5.63
N THR A 333 -14.59 12.25 -6.67
CA THR A 333 -14.97 13.65 -6.51
C THR A 333 -16.31 13.80 -5.75
N ARG A 334 -17.35 13.05 -6.15
CA ARG A 334 -18.65 13.08 -5.46
C ARG A 334 -18.57 12.61 -4.02
N LEU A 335 -17.74 11.61 -3.76
CA LEU A 335 -17.54 11.10 -2.41
C LEU A 335 -17.00 12.21 -1.50
N PHE A 336 -15.94 12.90 -1.90
CA PHE A 336 -15.35 13.99 -1.12
C PHE A 336 -16.18 15.27 -1.07
N GLN A 337 -16.97 15.57 -2.11
CA GLN A 337 -17.91 16.69 -2.11
C GLN A 337 -19.11 16.48 -1.17
N ARG A 338 -19.57 15.23 -1.03
CA ARG A 338 -20.81 14.90 -0.31
C ARG A 338 -20.61 14.35 1.10
N ARG A 339 -19.40 13.96 1.46
CA ARG A 339 -19.09 13.39 2.77
C ARG A 339 -17.88 14.08 3.39
N LYS A 340 -17.93 14.18 4.71
CA LYS A 340 -16.78 14.71 5.47
C LYS A 340 -15.57 13.78 5.29
N PRO A 341 -14.37 14.32 5.08
CA PRO A 341 -13.18 13.50 4.85
C PRO A 341 -12.90 12.53 6.02
N GLN A 342 -13.25 12.90 7.27
CA GLN A 342 -13.10 12.01 8.42
C GLN A 342 -13.89 10.71 8.28
N LEU A 343 -15.11 10.79 7.73
CA LEU A 343 -15.93 9.60 7.49
C LEU A 343 -15.34 8.74 6.36
N ILE A 344 -14.82 9.41 5.30
CA ILE A 344 -14.16 8.73 4.18
C ILE A 344 -12.91 7.98 4.68
N LEU A 345 -12.03 8.67 5.41
CA LEU A 345 -10.81 8.06 5.98
C LEU A 345 -11.14 6.90 6.94
N LYS A 346 -12.21 7.04 7.74
CA LYS A 346 -12.71 5.97 8.60
C LYS A 346 -13.19 4.76 7.80
N PHE A 347 -13.90 4.99 6.69
CA PHE A 347 -14.37 3.94 5.77
C PHE A 347 -13.20 3.25 5.07
N LEU A 348 -12.26 4.01 4.51
CA LEU A 348 -11.06 3.46 3.87
C LEU A 348 -10.17 2.70 4.87
N GLY A 349 -10.18 3.10 6.14
CA GLY A 349 -9.53 2.39 7.25
C GLY A 349 -10.32 1.18 7.79
N GLU A 350 -11.45 0.81 7.16
CA GLU A 350 -12.28 -0.35 7.54
C GLU A 350 -12.81 -0.31 8.99
N LYS A 351 -13.08 0.91 9.49
CA LYS A 351 -13.49 1.17 10.89
C LYS A 351 -14.93 1.69 11.00
N THR A 352 -15.71 1.74 9.90
CA THR A 352 -17.10 2.20 9.89
C THR A 352 -18.07 1.12 10.33
N HIS A 353 -19.26 1.56 10.79
CA HIS A 353 -20.40 0.69 11.02
C HIS A 353 -21.43 0.83 9.87
N PHE A 354 -22.38 -0.08 9.79
CA PHE A 354 -23.31 -0.24 8.67
C PHE A 354 -23.99 1.07 8.21
N PHE A 355 -24.53 1.89 9.12
CA PHE A 355 -25.19 3.15 8.74
C PHE A 355 -24.21 4.19 8.15
N GLN A 356 -22.96 4.20 8.61
CA GLN A 356 -21.91 5.04 8.00
C GLN A 356 -21.57 4.57 6.59
N GLU A 357 -21.54 3.25 6.38
CA GLU A 357 -21.29 2.63 5.08
C GLU A 357 -22.43 2.95 4.10
N LEU A 358 -23.69 2.87 4.52
CA LEU A 358 -24.84 3.32 3.71
C LEU A 358 -24.72 4.80 3.33
N SER A 359 -24.28 5.65 4.27
CA SER A 359 -24.03 7.06 3.98
C SER A 359 -22.94 7.25 2.90
N ILE A 360 -21.85 6.49 2.96
CA ILE A 360 -20.79 6.50 1.94
C ILE A 360 -21.35 6.07 0.58
N MET A 361 -22.09 4.97 0.53
CA MET A 361 -22.69 4.47 -0.71
C MET A 361 -23.66 5.48 -1.35
N ALA A 362 -24.47 6.15 -0.53
CA ALA A 362 -25.41 7.16 -0.98
C ALA A 362 -24.76 8.46 -1.50
N ALA A 363 -23.44 8.61 -1.39
CA ALA A 363 -22.72 9.72 -1.98
C ALA A 363 -22.66 9.64 -3.52
N ASN A 364 -22.75 8.45 -4.07
CA ASN A 364 -22.62 8.17 -5.49
C ASN A 364 -23.94 7.80 -6.15
N LYS A 365 -23.97 7.80 -7.50
CA LYS A 365 -25.10 7.26 -8.26
C LYS A 365 -25.17 5.76 -8.01
N PRO A 366 -26.33 5.21 -7.63
CA PRO A 366 -26.41 3.80 -7.22
C PRO A 366 -26.27 2.82 -8.40
N TRP A 367 -26.65 3.22 -9.61
CA TRP A 367 -26.76 2.35 -10.76
C TRP A 367 -25.49 1.54 -11.11
N PRO A 368 -24.28 2.15 -11.21
CA PRO A 368 -23.07 1.37 -11.48
C PRO A 368 -22.80 0.30 -10.43
N PHE A 369 -23.00 0.64 -9.14
CA PHE A 369 -22.79 -0.29 -8.02
C PHE A 369 -23.84 -1.40 -7.98
N LEU A 370 -25.11 -1.10 -8.25
CA LEU A 370 -26.17 -2.11 -8.35
C LEU A 370 -25.89 -3.08 -9.50
N LYS A 371 -25.49 -2.55 -10.67
CA LYS A 371 -25.12 -3.42 -11.81
C LYS A 371 -23.96 -4.35 -11.44
N ALA A 372 -22.89 -3.81 -10.86
CA ALA A 372 -21.75 -4.61 -10.39
C ALA A 372 -22.18 -5.67 -9.37
N PHE A 373 -23.04 -5.31 -8.41
CA PHE A 373 -23.58 -6.22 -7.41
C PHE A 373 -24.33 -7.39 -8.04
N PHE A 374 -25.29 -7.13 -8.95
CA PHE A 374 -26.06 -8.19 -9.61
C PHE A 374 -25.16 -9.08 -10.49
N VAL A 375 -24.20 -8.51 -11.21
CA VAL A 375 -23.22 -9.29 -11.97
C VAL A 375 -22.43 -10.23 -11.06
N ARG A 376 -22.05 -9.76 -9.85
CA ARG A 376 -21.37 -10.61 -8.86
C ARG A 376 -22.23 -11.71 -8.29
N LEU A 377 -23.51 -11.47 -8.05
CA LEU A 377 -24.43 -12.54 -7.64
C LEU A 377 -24.49 -13.69 -8.66
N LEU A 378 -24.40 -13.37 -9.95
CA LEU A 378 -24.40 -14.38 -11.03
C LEU A 378 -23.04 -15.07 -11.20
N LYS A 379 -21.91 -14.35 -11.04
CA LYS A 379 -20.55 -14.89 -11.21
C LYS A 379 -20.01 -15.60 -9.96
N GLY A 380 -20.66 -15.43 -8.83
CA GLY A 380 -20.17 -15.84 -7.50
C GLY A 380 -19.08 -14.92 -6.94
N PHE A 381 -18.83 -15.02 -5.65
CA PHE A 381 -17.86 -14.20 -4.89
C PHE A 381 -16.50 -14.84 -4.75
#